data_b3cda950e5218eed3da179bec1dd5e92
#
_entry.id   b3cda950e5218eed3da179bec1dd5e92
#
_cell.length_a   1.000
_cell.length_b   1.000
_cell.length_c   1.000
_cell.angle_alpha   90.00
_cell.angle_beta   90.00
_cell.angle_gamma   90.00
#
_symmetry.space_group_name_H-M   'P 1'
#
loop_
_entity.id
_entity.type
_entity.pdbx_description
1 polymer ?
#
loop_
_entity_poly.entity_id
_entity_poly.type
_entity_poly.pdbx_seq_one_letter_code
_entity_poly.pdbx_strand_id
1 'polypeptide(L)'
;MLVSMPAKPVATPFANPIRFVRRGEIVSVSNVPPSRTLLDLLREDLGCTGTKEGCGEGDCGACTVVLGEENNGTIRFRAVNSCIRLAHSIEGMALFTVEDIAGADGALHPAQEAMVQAHGSQCGFCTPGFVMSLFSMYNNHVCKGTPITRAMAVEELSGNLCRCTGYRPILDAAQAMGALPPARIDETALLLKMDLLAHDLPELQADLSYKSPRTLAELVQLRAAQPTAQLVAGCTDVGLWVTKQHVQFEQVIDVTKVPELRGIEDHPHHLVIGAAVPLVDAYAALVGLWPQLHAFATRFAGLPVRNSGTLGGNVANGSPIGDSMPLLIALRANVVLMSIRGHREMPLEQLYTGYRKNVMVPDEVLAWIKVQKPGSPHPSLPLGGEGRKRIASSPAGGGLGWGPPPLVPSPLRREDGSEGLPENLKVYKISKRFDDDISAVCLAINLQIENGAVTRASIGAGGVAATPVRAIKTEAVFTGQPWTAATVQRAITTLRAEFSPISDMRASSDYRREVLGNLLQRYWLESQGLQQINLQAFRLEESP
;
A
#
# COMPACT_ATOMS: atom_id res chain seq x y z
N MET A 1 34.90 46.56 -19.74
CA MET A 1 33.72 46.56 -18.85
C MET A 1 33.39 45.11 -18.49
N LEU A 2 33.81 44.64 -17.34
CA LEU A 2 33.40 43.33 -16.84
C LEU A 2 32.01 43.47 -16.21
N VAL A 3 31.00 42.87 -16.83
CA VAL A 3 29.64 42.82 -16.27
C VAL A 3 29.70 41.83 -15.09
N SER A 4 29.57 42.34 -13.89
CA SER A 4 29.43 41.55 -12.66
C SER A 4 28.11 40.78 -12.76
N MET A 5 28.20 39.45 -12.88
CA MET A 5 27.02 38.60 -12.73
C MET A 5 26.47 38.77 -11.31
N PRO A 6 25.14 38.91 -11.16
CA PRO A 6 24.55 38.95 -9.82
C PRO A 6 24.88 37.63 -9.08
N ALA A 7 25.38 37.75 -7.87
CA ALA A 7 25.61 36.61 -6.99
C ALA A 7 24.30 35.81 -6.87
N LYS A 8 24.39 34.47 -7.11
CA LYS A 8 23.25 33.57 -6.84
C LYS A 8 22.81 33.82 -5.39
N PRO A 9 21.49 33.94 -5.13
CA PRO A 9 21.01 34.08 -3.75
C PRO A 9 21.54 32.89 -2.95
N VAL A 10 22.19 33.18 -1.82
CA VAL A 10 22.59 32.17 -0.85
C VAL A 10 21.31 31.50 -0.38
N ALA A 11 21.14 30.24 -0.72
CA ALA A 11 19.98 29.48 -0.27
C ALA A 11 19.91 29.55 1.27
N THR A 12 18.80 30.01 1.81
CA THR A 12 18.53 29.96 3.25
C THR A 12 18.66 28.50 3.70
N PRO A 13 19.48 28.19 4.71
CA PRO A 13 19.64 26.80 5.15
C PRO A 13 18.29 26.26 5.61
N PHE A 14 17.97 24.98 5.25
CA PHE A 14 16.80 24.27 5.76
C PHE A 14 16.96 24.08 7.26
N ALA A 15 16.12 24.72 8.04
CA ALA A 15 16.35 24.93 9.47
C ALA A 15 15.93 23.74 10.33
N ASN A 16 14.99 22.91 9.87
CA ASN A 16 14.46 21.79 10.64
C ASN A 16 15.31 20.53 10.44
N PRO A 17 16.02 20.04 11.48
CA PRO A 17 16.77 18.78 11.37
C PRO A 17 15.82 17.59 11.30
N ILE A 18 16.24 16.53 10.61
CA ILE A 18 15.61 15.20 10.66
C ILE A 18 16.24 14.44 11.82
N ARG A 19 15.45 13.93 12.77
CA ARG A 19 15.92 13.16 13.92
C ARG A 19 15.30 11.78 13.93
N PHE A 20 16.12 10.77 14.07
CA PHE A 20 15.70 9.36 14.05
C PHE A 20 16.65 8.53 14.93
N VAL A 21 16.24 7.31 15.29
CA VAL A 21 17.10 6.40 16.05
C VAL A 21 17.85 5.48 15.08
N ARG A 22 19.18 5.40 15.21
CA ARG A 22 20.02 4.49 14.45
C ARG A 22 21.12 3.89 15.33
N ARG A 23 21.34 2.59 15.26
CA ARG A 23 22.29 1.85 16.13
C ARG A 23 22.07 2.12 17.62
N GLY A 24 20.80 2.26 18.01
CA GLY A 24 20.44 2.58 19.37
C GLY A 24 20.71 4.03 19.80
N GLU A 25 21.15 4.94 18.92
CA GLU A 25 21.40 6.34 19.23
C GLU A 25 20.51 7.29 18.45
N ILE A 26 20.20 8.46 19.02
CA ILE A 26 19.49 9.54 18.31
C ILE A 26 20.47 10.21 17.35
N VAL A 27 20.13 10.20 16.07
CA VAL A 27 20.87 10.87 15.00
C VAL A 27 20.08 12.09 14.56
N SER A 28 20.77 13.21 14.33
CA SER A 28 20.19 14.46 13.83
C SER A 28 20.96 14.89 12.58
N VAL A 29 20.24 15.13 11.48
CA VAL A 29 20.81 15.59 10.21
C VAL A 29 20.12 16.89 9.81
N SER A 30 20.88 17.96 9.66
CA SER A 30 20.40 19.29 9.33
C SER A 30 20.61 19.63 7.86
N ASN A 31 19.94 20.70 7.40
CA ASN A 31 20.08 21.24 6.03
C ASN A 31 19.70 20.24 4.92
N VAL A 32 18.62 19.48 5.14
CA VAL A 32 18.14 18.49 4.19
C VAL A 32 17.02 19.10 3.33
N PRO A 33 17.17 19.14 2.00
CA PRO A 33 16.12 19.64 1.10
C PRO A 33 14.82 18.80 1.21
N PRO A 34 13.63 19.40 1.03
CA PRO A 34 12.35 18.68 1.15
C PRO A 34 12.19 17.53 0.16
N SER A 35 12.85 17.61 -1.01
CA SER A 35 12.82 16.55 -2.04
C SER A 35 13.96 15.55 -1.92
N ARG A 36 14.83 15.64 -0.89
CA ARG A 36 15.93 14.67 -0.68
C ARG A 36 15.35 13.28 -0.45
N THR A 37 15.81 12.28 -1.21
CA THR A 37 15.41 10.90 -0.96
C THR A 37 16.13 10.31 0.24
N LEU A 38 15.54 9.32 0.89
CA LEU A 38 16.20 8.60 1.98
C LEU A 38 17.45 7.87 1.47
N LEU A 39 17.45 7.37 0.24
CA LEU A 39 18.60 6.72 -0.36
C LEU A 39 19.79 7.68 -0.50
N ASP A 40 19.55 8.89 -0.99
CA ASP A 40 20.62 9.91 -1.14
C ASP A 40 21.16 10.32 0.23
N LEU A 41 20.27 10.56 1.22
CA LEU A 41 20.67 10.82 2.60
C LEU A 41 21.59 9.71 3.14
N LEU A 42 21.21 8.45 2.94
CA LEU A 42 21.99 7.30 3.40
C LEU A 42 23.35 7.22 2.74
N ARG A 43 23.40 7.35 1.42
CA ARG A 43 24.62 7.10 0.66
C ARG A 43 25.59 8.27 0.66
N GLU A 44 25.07 9.50 0.56
CA GLU A 44 25.89 10.70 0.39
C GLU A 44 26.18 11.40 1.71
N ASP A 45 25.20 11.48 2.61
CA ASP A 45 25.36 12.21 3.87
C ASP A 45 25.81 11.29 5.03
N LEU A 46 25.34 10.02 5.07
CA LEU A 46 25.66 9.07 6.13
C LEU A 46 26.66 7.98 5.74
N GLY A 47 27.11 7.93 4.48
CA GLY A 47 28.10 6.98 3.99
C GLY A 47 27.64 5.51 3.94
N CYS A 48 26.34 5.25 4.03
CA CYS A 48 25.74 3.91 4.00
C CYS A 48 25.65 3.36 2.58
N THR A 49 26.78 2.98 1.99
CA THR A 49 26.86 2.56 0.58
C THR A 49 26.46 1.11 0.33
N GLY A 50 26.21 0.32 1.37
CA GLY A 50 25.62 -1.01 1.29
C GLY A 50 24.21 -0.98 0.73
N THR A 51 23.41 0.06 1.05
CA THR A 51 22.13 0.33 0.41
C THR A 51 22.37 0.77 -1.03
N LYS A 52 21.84 0.03 -2.03
CA LYS A 52 22.15 0.21 -3.46
C LYS A 52 21.04 0.92 -4.21
N GLU A 53 21.41 1.66 -5.25
CA GLU A 53 20.45 2.13 -6.25
C GLU A 53 20.47 1.21 -7.47
N GLY A 54 19.33 0.54 -7.74
CA GLY A 54 19.18 -0.29 -8.93
C GLY A 54 18.25 0.34 -9.97
N CYS A 55 17.01 0.62 -9.61
CA CYS A 55 15.99 1.18 -10.52
C CYS A 55 15.66 2.65 -10.24
N GLY A 56 15.76 3.14 -9.00
CA GLY A 56 15.31 4.47 -8.59
C GLY A 56 13.79 4.67 -8.72
N GLU A 57 13.00 3.60 -8.68
CA GLU A 57 11.54 3.65 -8.88
C GLU A 57 10.73 2.72 -7.96
N GLY A 58 11.42 2.08 -6.97
CA GLY A 58 10.75 1.22 -5.98
C GLY A 58 10.45 -0.20 -6.44
N ASP A 59 10.90 -0.63 -7.62
CA ASP A 59 10.59 -1.95 -8.20
C ASP A 59 11.62 -3.03 -7.81
N CYS A 60 12.92 -2.74 -7.84
CA CYS A 60 13.97 -3.77 -7.74
C CYS A 60 14.36 -4.17 -6.31
N GLY A 61 14.06 -3.38 -5.30
CA GLY A 61 14.37 -3.64 -3.90
C GLY A 61 15.84 -3.56 -3.49
N ALA A 62 16.78 -3.19 -4.39
CA ALA A 62 18.21 -3.04 -4.04
C ALA A 62 18.45 -1.96 -2.98
N CYS A 63 17.53 -1.01 -2.85
CA CYS A 63 17.56 0.09 -1.88
C CYS A 63 16.75 -0.19 -0.60
N THR A 64 16.32 -1.43 -0.36
CA THR A 64 15.51 -1.77 0.81
C THR A 64 16.27 -1.46 2.11
N VAL A 65 15.59 -0.73 2.99
CA VAL A 65 15.97 -0.50 4.40
C VAL A 65 14.80 -0.90 5.29
N VAL A 66 15.02 -0.98 6.61
CA VAL A 66 13.93 -1.27 7.54
C VAL A 66 13.70 -0.07 8.46
N LEU A 67 12.44 0.30 8.58
CA LEU A 67 11.98 1.29 9.56
C LEU A 67 11.30 0.59 10.72
N GLY A 68 11.68 0.96 11.94
CA GLY A 68 10.94 0.62 13.15
C GLY A 68 9.95 1.73 13.46
N GLU A 69 8.67 1.36 13.50
CA GLU A 69 7.56 2.26 13.85
C GLU A 69 6.94 1.80 15.17
N GLU A 70 6.66 2.76 16.06
CA GLU A 70 5.88 2.48 17.27
C GLU A 70 4.46 2.08 16.86
N ASN A 71 3.97 0.99 17.46
CA ASN A 71 2.63 0.47 17.24
C ASN A 71 2.08 -0.14 18.53
N ASN A 72 1.30 0.63 19.28
CA ASN A 72 0.66 0.19 20.54
C ASN A 72 1.65 -0.42 21.55
N GLY A 73 2.74 0.28 21.82
CA GLY A 73 3.75 -0.14 22.79
C GLY A 73 4.70 -1.23 22.29
N THR A 74 4.68 -1.56 21.01
CA THR A 74 5.60 -2.49 20.35
C THR A 74 6.25 -1.84 19.13
N ILE A 75 7.32 -2.45 18.61
CA ILE A 75 7.94 -2.02 17.35
C ILE A 75 7.43 -2.89 16.21
N ARG A 76 6.99 -2.25 15.14
CA ARG A 76 6.72 -2.89 13.86
C ARG A 76 7.85 -2.58 12.90
N PHE A 77 8.48 -3.62 12.36
CA PHE A 77 9.60 -3.49 11.43
C PHE A 77 9.08 -3.54 9.99
N ARG A 78 9.24 -2.43 9.24
CA ARG A 78 8.75 -2.31 7.85
C ARG A 78 9.92 -2.22 6.88
N ALA A 79 10.07 -3.20 6.01
CA ALA A 79 10.93 -3.09 4.84
C ALA A 79 10.34 -2.06 3.87
N VAL A 80 11.13 -1.06 3.44
CA VAL A 80 10.70 0.03 2.56
C VAL A 80 11.76 0.35 1.50
N ASN A 81 11.34 0.90 0.36
CA ASN A 81 12.24 1.36 -0.70
C ASN A 81 12.75 2.77 -0.38
N SER A 82 14.03 2.92 -0.05
CA SER A 82 14.62 4.22 0.29
C SER A 82 14.75 5.16 -0.92
N CYS A 83 14.80 4.65 -2.16
CA CYS A 83 14.98 5.47 -3.36
C CYS A 83 13.78 6.39 -3.68
N ILE A 84 12.57 5.99 -3.31
CA ILE A 84 11.34 6.76 -3.57
C ILE A 84 10.71 7.33 -2.29
N ARG A 85 11.36 7.16 -1.15
CA ARG A 85 10.92 7.72 0.13
C ARG A 85 11.67 9.02 0.42
N LEU A 86 10.96 10.08 0.82
CA LEU A 86 11.60 11.33 1.19
C LEU A 86 12.27 11.20 2.57
N ALA A 87 13.46 11.78 2.71
CA ALA A 87 14.27 11.67 3.91
C ALA A 87 13.55 12.16 5.18
N HIS A 88 12.83 13.28 5.08
CA HIS A 88 12.07 13.85 6.22
C HIS A 88 10.99 12.93 6.79
N SER A 89 10.49 11.97 6.01
CA SER A 89 9.41 11.08 6.43
C SER A 89 9.81 10.11 7.55
N ILE A 90 11.14 9.92 7.81
CA ILE A 90 11.62 9.04 8.88
C ILE A 90 11.76 9.75 10.24
N GLU A 91 11.45 11.04 10.34
CA GLU A 91 11.47 11.78 11.60
C GLU A 91 10.75 10.99 12.70
N GLY A 92 11.44 10.78 13.84
CA GLY A 92 10.92 10.06 15.00
C GLY A 92 10.86 8.53 14.86
N MET A 93 11.35 7.95 13.75
CA MET A 93 11.39 6.49 13.55
C MET A 93 12.74 5.90 13.92
N ALA A 94 12.81 4.56 13.99
CA ALA A 94 14.09 3.84 14.00
C ALA A 94 14.45 3.43 12.56
N LEU A 95 15.72 3.59 12.19
CA LEU A 95 16.27 3.25 10.88
C LEU A 95 17.32 2.17 11.01
N PHE A 96 17.19 1.13 10.16
CA PHE A 96 18.15 0.03 10.06
C PHE A 96 18.61 -0.13 8.61
N THR A 97 19.91 -0.18 8.41
CA THR A 97 20.55 -0.51 7.12
C THR A 97 21.36 -1.79 7.27
N VAL A 98 21.84 -2.34 6.17
CA VAL A 98 22.63 -3.59 6.19
C VAL A 98 23.92 -3.47 7.02
N GLU A 99 24.44 -2.25 7.19
CA GLU A 99 25.61 -1.95 8.02
C GLU A 99 25.31 -1.93 9.52
N ASP A 100 24.02 -1.93 9.91
CA ASP A 100 23.60 -1.70 11.31
C ASP A 100 23.20 -2.97 12.04
N ILE A 101 23.04 -4.10 11.34
CA ILE A 101 22.41 -5.31 11.90
C ILE A 101 23.38 -6.37 12.42
N ALA A 102 24.67 -6.29 12.06
CA ALA A 102 25.70 -7.14 12.64
C ALA A 102 25.97 -6.75 14.11
N GLY A 103 26.34 -7.72 14.94
CA GLY A 103 26.72 -7.49 16.33
C GLY A 103 27.96 -6.61 16.45
N ALA A 104 28.12 -5.95 17.59
CA ALA A 104 29.31 -5.10 17.88
C ALA A 104 30.63 -5.90 17.85
N ASP A 105 30.56 -7.19 18.10
CA ASP A 105 31.66 -8.16 18.01
C ASP A 105 31.95 -8.65 16.59
N GLY A 106 31.18 -8.18 15.59
CA GLY A 106 31.24 -8.62 14.21
C GLY A 106 30.45 -9.89 13.90
N ALA A 107 29.70 -10.46 14.86
CA ALA A 107 28.84 -11.59 14.63
C ALA A 107 27.72 -11.22 13.64
N LEU A 108 27.51 -12.08 12.65
CA LEU A 108 26.46 -11.85 11.67
C LEU A 108 25.07 -12.01 12.29
N HIS A 109 24.14 -11.15 11.91
CA HIS A 109 22.73 -11.35 12.24
C HIS A 109 22.20 -12.62 11.54
N PRO A 110 21.22 -13.37 12.12
CA PRO A 110 20.65 -14.58 11.49
C PRO A 110 20.23 -14.40 10.03
N ALA A 111 19.72 -13.23 9.66
CA ALA A 111 19.38 -12.92 8.27
C ALA A 111 20.61 -12.84 7.34
N GLN A 112 21.76 -12.39 7.85
CA GLN A 112 23.02 -12.37 7.10
C GLN A 112 23.65 -13.76 7.05
N GLU A 113 23.74 -14.43 8.20
CA GLU A 113 24.35 -15.76 8.32
C GLU A 113 23.59 -16.80 7.47
N ALA A 114 22.26 -16.81 7.49
CA ALA A 114 21.46 -17.70 6.68
C ALA A 114 21.69 -17.50 5.16
N MET A 115 21.87 -16.25 4.72
CA MET A 115 22.21 -15.95 3.32
C MET A 115 23.60 -16.48 2.93
N VAL A 116 24.56 -16.46 3.86
CA VAL A 116 25.90 -17.05 3.66
C VAL A 116 25.79 -18.57 3.55
N GLN A 117 25.14 -19.21 4.52
CA GLN A 117 25.03 -20.68 4.58
C GLN A 117 24.25 -21.27 3.40
N ALA A 118 23.19 -20.58 2.96
CA ALA A 118 22.38 -20.99 1.82
C ALA A 118 23.01 -20.61 0.46
N HIS A 119 24.16 -19.96 0.42
CA HIS A 119 24.75 -19.41 -0.81
C HIS A 119 23.79 -18.49 -1.57
N GLY A 120 23.01 -17.66 -0.83
CA GLY A 120 21.98 -16.79 -1.35
C GLY A 120 22.47 -15.57 -2.16
N SER A 121 23.77 -15.44 -2.41
CA SER A 121 24.40 -14.34 -3.12
C SER A 121 25.35 -14.84 -4.20
N GLN A 122 25.36 -14.15 -5.38
CA GLN A 122 26.35 -14.37 -6.43
C GLN A 122 27.06 -13.07 -6.75
N CYS A 123 26.48 -12.14 -7.54
CA CYS A 123 27.12 -10.85 -7.84
C CYS A 123 27.12 -9.89 -6.64
N GLY A 124 26.28 -10.10 -5.64
CA GLY A 124 26.21 -9.31 -4.40
C GLY A 124 25.38 -8.03 -4.47
N PHE A 125 24.95 -7.56 -5.65
CA PHE A 125 24.29 -6.27 -5.81
C PHE A 125 22.91 -6.19 -5.10
N CYS A 126 22.08 -7.21 -5.23
CA CYS A 126 20.76 -7.29 -4.59
C CYS A 126 20.82 -7.78 -3.13
N THR A 127 21.95 -8.35 -2.71
CA THR A 127 22.08 -9.03 -1.42
C THR A 127 21.72 -8.13 -0.22
N PRO A 128 22.19 -6.87 -0.11
CA PRO A 128 21.80 -6.00 0.98
C PRO A 128 20.29 -5.80 1.10
N GLY A 129 19.60 -5.62 -0.02
CA GLY A 129 18.15 -5.45 -0.05
C GLY A 129 17.40 -6.68 0.46
N PHE A 130 17.81 -7.89 0.01
CA PHE A 130 17.23 -9.14 0.52
C PHE A 130 17.50 -9.33 2.00
N VAL A 131 18.73 -9.05 2.45
CA VAL A 131 19.08 -9.13 3.88
C VAL A 131 18.19 -8.24 4.72
N MET A 132 17.89 -7.01 4.26
CA MET A 132 17.00 -6.11 4.99
C MET A 132 15.56 -6.59 5.02
N SER A 133 15.04 -7.18 3.92
CA SER A 133 13.71 -7.81 3.93
C SER A 133 13.66 -9.03 4.86
N LEU A 134 14.70 -9.88 4.87
CA LEU A 134 14.84 -10.99 5.81
C LEU A 134 14.93 -10.50 7.27
N PHE A 135 15.63 -9.39 7.52
CA PHE A 135 15.71 -8.78 8.84
C PHE A 135 14.35 -8.30 9.36
N SER A 136 13.55 -7.66 8.49
CA SER A 136 12.17 -7.28 8.80
C SER A 136 11.32 -8.51 9.14
N MET A 137 11.38 -9.56 8.32
CA MET A 137 10.68 -10.82 8.50
C MET A 137 11.11 -11.51 9.80
N TYR A 138 12.41 -11.54 10.10
CA TYR A 138 12.96 -12.12 11.33
C TYR A 138 12.36 -11.47 12.58
N ASN A 139 12.38 -10.15 12.66
CA ASN A 139 11.89 -9.42 13.83
C ASN A 139 10.37 -9.50 13.96
N ASN A 140 9.63 -9.47 12.85
CA ASN A 140 8.17 -9.52 12.88
C ASN A 140 7.61 -10.93 13.19
N HIS A 141 8.33 -12.00 12.84
CA HIS A 141 7.85 -13.38 12.97
C HIS A 141 8.72 -14.24 13.88
N VAL A 142 10.00 -14.44 13.55
CA VAL A 142 10.87 -15.36 14.31
C VAL A 142 11.03 -14.90 15.76
N CYS A 143 11.30 -13.61 15.99
CA CYS A 143 11.39 -13.06 17.34
C CYS A 143 10.08 -13.18 18.15
N LYS A 144 8.95 -13.35 17.45
CA LYS A 144 7.62 -13.56 18.04
C LYS A 144 7.20 -15.04 18.09
N GLY A 145 8.12 -15.96 17.78
CA GLY A 145 7.89 -17.40 17.88
C GLY A 145 7.19 -18.05 16.68
N THR A 146 7.03 -17.32 15.57
CA THR A 146 6.40 -17.85 14.35
C THR A 146 7.49 -18.29 13.35
N PRO A 147 7.52 -19.58 12.96
CA PRO A 147 8.47 -20.06 11.95
C PRO A 147 8.10 -19.53 10.55
N ILE A 148 9.12 -19.28 9.74
CA ILE A 148 8.92 -18.82 8.36
C ILE A 148 8.62 -20.00 7.44
N THR A 149 7.42 -19.98 6.86
CA THR A 149 7.05 -20.92 5.80
C THR A 149 7.56 -20.45 4.43
N ARG A 150 7.64 -21.37 3.48
CA ARG A 150 8.01 -21.03 2.09
C ARG A 150 7.06 -20.01 1.48
N ALA A 151 5.76 -20.14 1.73
CA ALA A 151 4.74 -19.22 1.24
C ALA A 151 4.91 -17.80 1.81
N MET A 152 5.17 -17.69 3.12
CA MET A 152 5.48 -16.39 3.75
C MET A 152 6.75 -15.77 3.14
N ALA A 153 7.81 -16.57 2.95
CA ALA A 153 9.04 -16.08 2.35
C ALA A 153 8.83 -15.54 0.92
N VAL A 154 8.06 -16.24 0.09
CA VAL A 154 7.72 -15.78 -1.27
C VAL A 154 6.95 -14.46 -1.24
N GLU A 155 5.99 -14.34 -0.34
CA GLU A 155 5.16 -13.14 -0.22
C GLU A 155 5.92 -11.94 0.34
N GLU A 156 6.70 -12.12 1.41
CA GLU A 156 7.40 -11.02 2.08
C GLU A 156 8.70 -10.59 1.38
N LEU A 157 9.27 -11.43 0.52
CA LEU A 157 10.38 -11.06 -0.35
C LEU A 157 9.91 -10.48 -1.71
N SER A 158 8.60 -10.37 -1.93
CA SER A 158 8.09 -9.66 -3.10
C SER A 158 8.58 -8.22 -3.11
N GLY A 159 9.02 -7.72 -4.27
CA GLY A 159 9.66 -6.39 -4.40
C GLY A 159 11.18 -6.39 -4.20
N ASN A 160 11.81 -7.58 -4.05
CA ASN A 160 13.26 -7.74 -4.14
C ASN A 160 13.60 -8.62 -5.36
N LEU A 161 14.34 -8.07 -6.32
CA LEU A 161 14.68 -8.77 -7.56
C LEU A 161 16.13 -9.24 -7.58
N CYS A 162 16.34 -10.48 -8.01
CA CYS A 162 17.66 -11.06 -8.24
C CYS A 162 17.72 -11.71 -9.64
N ARG A 163 18.77 -11.39 -10.41
CA ARG A 163 18.99 -11.97 -11.73
C ARG A 163 19.84 -13.25 -11.70
N CYS A 164 20.60 -13.47 -10.63
CA CYS A 164 21.67 -14.45 -10.60
C CYS A 164 21.26 -15.80 -10.01
N THR A 165 20.57 -15.80 -8.84
CA THR A 165 20.41 -16.98 -7.98
C THR A 165 19.23 -17.88 -8.33
N GLY A 166 18.26 -17.37 -9.09
CA GLY A 166 16.96 -18.03 -9.28
C GLY A 166 16.09 -18.08 -8.01
N TYR A 167 16.40 -17.26 -7.01
CA TYR A 167 15.67 -17.05 -5.73
C TYR A 167 15.69 -18.23 -4.76
N ARG A 168 15.80 -19.49 -5.20
CA ARG A 168 15.71 -20.68 -4.35
C ARG A 168 16.60 -20.60 -3.10
N PRO A 169 17.92 -20.33 -3.20
CA PRO A 169 18.79 -20.24 -2.02
C PRO A 169 18.41 -19.09 -1.08
N ILE A 170 17.85 -17.99 -1.58
CA ILE A 170 17.38 -16.87 -0.75
C ILE A 170 16.13 -17.28 0.05
N LEU A 171 15.21 -18.01 -0.58
CA LEU A 171 14.02 -18.54 0.09
C LEU A 171 14.38 -19.63 1.11
N ASP A 172 15.43 -20.44 0.83
CA ASP A 172 15.95 -21.43 1.77
C ASP A 172 16.58 -20.71 3.00
N ALA A 173 17.33 -19.62 2.78
CA ALA A 173 17.84 -18.77 3.85
C ALA A 173 16.73 -18.20 4.74
N ALA A 174 15.62 -17.73 4.15
CA ALA A 174 14.48 -17.23 4.91
C ALA A 174 13.91 -18.29 5.87
N GLN A 175 13.78 -19.52 5.42
CA GLN A 175 13.27 -20.62 6.25
C GLN A 175 14.28 -21.06 7.32
N ALA A 176 15.58 -21.02 7.02
CA ALA A 176 16.66 -21.49 7.91
C ALA A 176 17.02 -20.49 9.02
N MET A 177 16.82 -19.18 8.83
CA MET A 177 17.30 -18.15 9.76
C MET A 177 16.75 -18.30 11.19
N GLY A 178 15.58 -18.91 11.36
CA GLY A 178 14.98 -19.15 12.68
C GLY A 178 15.64 -20.24 13.51
N ALA A 179 16.49 -21.09 12.90
CA ALA A 179 17.25 -22.14 13.58
C ALA A 179 18.64 -21.65 14.06
N LEU A 180 19.05 -20.45 13.66
CA LEU A 180 20.34 -19.86 14.05
C LEU A 180 20.28 -19.25 15.46
N PRO A 181 21.44 -19.01 16.11
CA PRO A 181 21.49 -18.34 17.40
C PRO A 181 20.70 -17.03 17.38
N PRO A 182 19.80 -16.78 18.35
CA PRO A 182 18.89 -15.66 18.28
C PRO A 182 19.60 -14.31 18.43
N ALA A 183 19.23 -13.36 17.57
CA ALA A 183 19.58 -11.95 17.71
C ALA A 183 18.29 -11.16 18.00
N ARG A 184 18.27 -10.37 19.06
CA ARG A 184 17.10 -9.57 19.45
C ARG A 184 17.47 -8.11 19.58
N ILE A 185 16.58 -7.25 19.12
CA ILE A 185 16.65 -5.82 19.37
C ILE A 185 16.06 -5.54 20.75
N ASP A 186 16.69 -4.63 21.51
CA ASP A 186 16.07 -4.08 22.71
C ASP A 186 14.96 -3.10 22.31
N GLU A 187 13.76 -3.63 22.10
CA GLU A 187 12.60 -2.84 21.71
C GLU A 187 12.22 -1.81 22.79
N THR A 188 12.47 -2.11 24.07
CA THR A 188 12.17 -1.18 25.17
C THR A 188 13.07 0.05 25.12
N ALA A 189 14.37 -0.13 24.97
CA ALA A 189 15.31 0.99 24.82
C ALA A 189 15.02 1.79 23.55
N LEU A 190 14.62 1.11 22.47
CA LEU A 190 14.30 1.75 21.21
C LEU A 190 13.03 2.61 21.31
N LEU A 191 11.95 2.07 21.89
CA LEU A 191 10.71 2.79 22.14
C LEU A 191 10.92 4.03 23.01
N LEU A 192 11.74 3.92 24.07
CA LEU A 192 12.06 5.05 24.93
C LEU A 192 12.73 6.19 24.14
N LYS A 193 13.67 5.88 23.25
CA LYS A 193 14.32 6.89 22.40
C LYS A 193 13.39 7.51 21.38
N MET A 194 12.49 6.71 20.79
CA MET A 194 11.47 7.21 19.88
C MET A 194 10.46 8.12 20.59
N ASP A 195 10.09 7.78 21.82
CA ASP A 195 9.21 8.61 22.67
C ASP A 195 9.87 9.95 23.03
N LEU A 196 11.16 9.95 23.37
CA LEU A 196 11.93 11.18 23.55
C LEU A 196 11.87 12.07 22.31
N LEU A 197 12.04 11.51 21.11
CA LEU A 197 11.94 12.26 19.85
C LEU A 197 10.52 12.81 19.59
N ALA A 198 9.49 12.12 20.03
CA ALA A 198 8.12 12.55 19.87
C ALA A 198 7.76 13.78 20.77
N HIS A 199 8.39 13.87 21.95
CA HIS A 199 8.10 14.91 22.95
C HIS A 199 9.11 16.07 22.93
N ASP A 200 10.38 15.82 22.55
CA ASP A 200 11.40 16.85 22.40
C ASP A 200 11.30 17.49 21.01
N LEU A 201 10.25 18.29 20.84
CA LEU A 201 10.09 19.07 19.61
C LEU A 201 10.95 20.32 19.72
N PRO A 202 11.96 20.52 18.85
CA PRO A 202 12.65 21.79 18.79
C PRO A 202 11.61 22.89 18.51
N GLU A 203 11.79 24.09 19.11
CA GLU A 203 11.01 25.26 18.70
C GLU A 203 11.05 25.33 17.18
N LEU A 204 9.88 25.18 16.57
CA LEU A 204 9.72 25.16 15.12
C LEU A 204 10.22 26.49 14.58
N GLN A 205 11.44 26.49 14.05
CA GLN A 205 11.90 27.61 13.26
C GLN A 205 10.94 27.77 12.06
N ALA A 206 10.80 28.99 11.57
CA ALA A 206 9.83 29.36 10.53
C ALA A 206 10.09 28.69 9.15
N ASP A 207 10.77 27.54 9.12
CA ASP A 207 10.99 26.74 7.91
C ASP A 207 9.70 26.05 7.49
N LEU A 208 9.16 26.47 6.35
CA LEU A 208 7.94 25.93 5.76
C LEU A 208 8.19 24.90 4.67
N SER A 209 9.46 24.51 4.43
CA SER A 209 9.82 23.64 3.31
C SER A 209 9.29 22.21 3.46
N TYR A 210 9.31 21.65 4.68
CA TYR A 210 8.71 20.34 4.97
C TYR A 210 7.94 20.39 6.28
N LYS A 211 6.65 20.11 6.22
CA LYS A 211 5.75 20.13 7.37
C LYS A 211 5.07 18.78 7.57
N SER A 212 5.06 18.31 8.80
CA SER A 212 4.40 17.06 9.22
C SER A 212 3.40 17.38 10.33
N PRO A 213 2.18 17.85 10.00
CA PRO A 213 1.15 18.16 10.98
C PRO A 213 0.81 16.93 11.82
N ARG A 214 0.46 17.14 13.08
CA ARG A 214 0.22 16.08 14.05
C ARG A 214 -1.25 15.89 14.41
N THR A 215 -2.12 16.72 13.88
CA THR A 215 -3.58 16.61 14.01
C THR A 215 -4.25 16.94 12.69
N LEU A 216 -5.46 16.43 12.48
CA LEU A 216 -6.26 16.76 11.30
C LEU A 216 -6.59 18.26 11.26
N ALA A 217 -6.84 18.89 12.42
CA ALA A 217 -7.09 20.32 12.52
C ALA A 217 -5.90 21.14 12.02
N GLU A 218 -4.68 20.80 12.47
CA GLU A 218 -3.44 21.41 11.99
C GLU A 218 -3.25 21.21 10.48
N LEU A 219 -3.49 19.98 9.98
CA LEU A 219 -3.36 19.66 8.56
C LEU A 219 -4.26 20.53 7.69
N VAL A 220 -5.54 20.66 8.02
CA VAL A 220 -6.49 21.44 7.19
C VAL A 220 -6.19 22.94 7.26
N GLN A 221 -5.73 23.45 8.41
CA GLN A 221 -5.27 24.85 8.55
C GLN A 221 -4.03 25.12 7.69
N LEU A 222 -3.04 24.22 7.78
CA LEU A 222 -1.80 24.31 6.99
C LEU A 222 -2.10 24.21 5.49
N ARG A 223 -2.98 23.30 5.08
CA ARG A 223 -3.39 23.15 3.68
C ARG A 223 -4.09 24.40 3.14
N ALA A 224 -4.94 25.03 3.94
CA ALA A 224 -5.61 26.30 3.58
C ALA A 224 -4.60 27.46 3.45
N ALA A 225 -3.58 27.49 4.33
CA ALA A 225 -2.53 28.51 4.29
C ALA A 225 -1.52 28.29 3.15
N GLN A 226 -1.30 27.03 2.75
CA GLN A 226 -0.33 26.61 1.71
C GLN A 226 -1.00 25.73 0.66
N PRO A 227 -1.93 26.24 -0.14
CA PRO A 227 -2.71 25.42 -1.09
C PRO A 227 -1.89 24.89 -2.27
N THR A 228 -0.70 25.43 -2.51
CA THR A 228 0.24 24.98 -3.56
C THR A 228 1.28 23.99 -3.06
N ALA A 229 1.41 23.78 -1.74
CA ALA A 229 2.35 22.81 -1.18
C ALA A 229 2.02 21.39 -1.68
N GLN A 230 3.06 20.61 -1.99
CA GLN A 230 2.88 19.22 -2.38
C GLN A 230 2.43 18.38 -1.19
N LEU A 231 1.22 17.83 -1.26
CA LEU A 231 0.78 16.81 -0.30
C LEU A 231 1.52 15.49 -0.59
N VAL A 232 2.07 14.89 0.45
CA VAL A 232 2.72 13.57 0.38
C VAL A 232 2.18 12.66 1.48
N ALA A 233 2.19 11.36 1.19
CA ALA A 233 1.97 10.30 2.16
C ALA A 233 3.12 9.29 2.04
N GLY A 234 2.89 8.08 1.50
CA GLY A 234 3.93 7.08 1.33
C GLY A 234 4.97 7.35 0.24
N CYS A 235 4.84 8.42 -0.52
CA CYS A 235 5.74 8.89 -1.58
C CYS A 235 5.99 7.92 -2.75
N THR A 236 5.28 6.82 -2.87
CA THR A 236 5.54 5.79 -3.90
C THR A 236 5.28 6.26 -5.33
N ASP A 237 4.48 7.31 -5.54
CA ASP A 237 4.32 8.01 -6.81
C ASP A 237 5.12 9.33 -6.84
N VAL A 238 5.02 10.14 -5.77
CA VAL A 238 5.73 11.44 -5.68
C VAL A 238 7.24 11.25 -5.73
N GLY A 239 7.76 10.17 -5.12
CA GLY A 239 9.16 9.81 -5.22
C GLY A 239 9.64 9.60 -6.67
N LEU A 240 8.78 9.07 -7.55
CA LEU A 240 9.08 8.95 -8.99
C LEU A 240 9.17 10.31 -9.69
N TRP A 241 8.41 11.30 -9.23
CA TRP A 241 8.53 12.65 -9.79
C TRP A 241 9.89 13.27 -9.43
N VAL A 242 10.40 12.96 -8.24
CA VAL A 242 11.76 13.38 -7.83
C VAL A 242 12.82 12.61 -8.61
N THR A 243 12.78 11.28 -8.62
CA THR A 243 13.88 10.45 -9.17
C THR A 243 13.89 10.35 -10.69
N LYS A 244 12.71 10.40 -11.35
CA LYS A 244 12.57 10.21 -12.80
C LYS A 244 12.26 11.48 -13.56
N GLN A 245 11.58 12.45 -12.93
CA GLN A 245 11.21 13.70 -13.56
C GLN A 245 12.02 14.89 -13.03
N HIS A 246 12.88 14.64 -12.01
CA HIS A 246 13.75 15.66 -11.37
C HIS A 246 12.98 16.85 -10.80
N VAL A 247 11.72 16.61 -10.36
CA VAL A 247 10.90 17.63 -9.71
C VAL A 247 11.51 17.98 -8.37
N GLN A 248 11.63 19.27 -8.09
CA GLN A 248 12.01 19.81 -6.78
C GLN A 248 10.80 20.51 -6.17
N PHE A 249 10.50 20.19 -4.93
CA PHE A 249 9.41 20.82 -4.20
C PHE A 249 9.97 21.90 -3.28
N GLU A 250 9.37 23.10 -3.34
CA GLU A 250 9.69 24.17 -2.40
C GLU A 250 9.02 23.92 -1.04
N GLN A 251 7.81 23.37 -1.07
CA GLN A 251 6.99 23.09 0.11
C GLN A 251 6.34 21.72 0.02
N VAL A 252 6.46 20.94 1.09
CA VAL A 252 5.86 19.61 1.24
C VAL A 252 5.02 19.59 2.53
N ILE A 253 3.83 19.01 2.46
CA ILE A 253 3.00 18.68 3.62
C ILE A 253 2.85 17.15 3.67
N ASP A 254 3.42 16.53 4.69
CA ASP A 254 3.38 15.08 4.93
C ASP A 254 2.22 14.73 5.86
N VAL A 255 1.24 13.98 5.36
CA VAL A 255 0.03 13.61 6.11
C VAL A 255 0.23 12.38 7.00
N THR A 256 1.39 11.72 6.94
CA THR A 256 1.60 10.41 7.60
C THR A 256 1.71 10.50 9.13
N LYS A 257 1.90 11.70 9.68
CA LYS A 257 1.98 11.92 11.13
C LYS A 257 0.64 12.31 11.77
N VAL A 258 -0.45 12.37 10.99
CA VAL A 258 -1.81 12.69 11.47
C VAL A 258 -2.51 11.41 11.94
N PRO A 259 -2.71 11.19 13.26
CA PRO A 259 -3.25 9.95 13.79
C PRO A 259 -4.66 9.62 13.28
N GLU A 260 -5.51 10.66 13.08
CA GLU A 260 -6.87 10.48 12.58
C GLU A 260 -6.91 9.90 11.15
N LEU A 261 -5.83 10.08 10.38
CA LEU A 261 -5.70 9.54 9.03
C LEU A 261 -5.02 8.17 8.99
N ARG A 262 -4.50 7.68 10.12
CA ARG A 262 -3.82 6.36 10.23
C ARG A 262 -4.72 5.26 10.80
N GLY A 263 -5.91 5.62 11.25
CA GLY A 263 -6.85 4.69 11.86
C GLY A 263 -7.67 3.90 10.83
N ILE A 264 -8.09 2.71 11.25
CA ILE A 264 -9.13 1.93 10.59
C ILE A 264 -10.24 1.77 11.63
N GLU A 265 -11.45 2.25 11.31
CA GLU A 265 -12.60 2.19 12.20
C GLU A 265 -13.62 1.20 11.66
N ASP A 266 -14.02 0.25 12.49
CA ASP A 266 -15.02 -0.76 12.17
C ASP A 266 -16.39 -0.34 12.69
N HIS A 267 -17.30 0.04 11.78
CA HIS A 267 -18.68 0.38 12.08
C HIS A 267 -19.62 -0.77 11.67
N PRO A 268 -20.87 -0.81 12.17
CA PRO A 268 -21.81 -1.90 11.85
C PRO A 268 -21.98 -2.17 10.36
N HIS A 269 -22.05 -1.12 9.53
CA HIS A 269 -22.37 -1.22 8.11
C HIS A 269 -21.23 -0.83 7.17
N HIS A 270 -20.14 -0.27 7.66
CA HIS A 270 -19.02 0.17 6.84
C HIS A 270 -17.70 0.13 7.60
N LEU A 271 -16.63 0.01 6.85
CA LEU A 271 -15.26 0.16 7.31
C LEU A 271 -14.78 1.56 6.90
N VAL A 272 -14.23 2.33 7.81
CA VAL A 272 -13.60 3.63 7.53
C VAL A 272 -12.10 3.47 7.58
N ILE A 273 -11.43 3.75 6.47
CA ILE A 273 -9.97 3.65 6.35
C ILE A 273 -9.41 5.05 6.18
N GLY A 274 -8.52 5.45 7.08
CA GLY A 274 -7.82 6.73 7.01
C GLY A 274 -6.92 6.83 5.78
N ALA A 275 -6.79 8.00 5.19
CA ALA A 275 -6.05 8.19 3.95
C ALA A 275 -4.54 7.91 4.07
N ALA A 276 -3.97 8.02 5.27
CA ALA A 276 -2.57 7.70 5.55
C ALA A 276 -2.34 6.25 6.01
N VAL A 277 -3.36 5.39 5.99
CA VAL A 277 -3.21 3.96 6.28
C VAL A 277 -2.39 3.31 5.16
N PRO A 278 -1.27 2.61 5.47
CA PRO A 278 -0.49 1.89 4.47
C PRO A 278 -1.31 0.83 3.74
N LEU A 279 -1.00 0.61 2.48
CA LEU A 279 -1.70 -0.36 1.64
C LEU A 279 -1.71 -1.77 2.24
N VAL A 280 -0.60 -2.18 2.88
CA VAL A 280 -0.51 -3.49 3.54
C VAL A 280 -1.58 -3.64 4.63
N ASP A 281 -1.81 -2.61 5.43
CA ASP A 281 -2.79 -2.63 6.53
C ASP A 281 -4.22 -2.45 6.01
N ALA A 282 -4.41 -1.57 5.03
CA ALA A 282 -5.71 -1.36 4.38
C ALA A 282 -6.20 -2.64 3.68
N TYR A 283 -5.32 -3.33 2.94
CA TYR A 283 -5.67 -4.61 2.32
C TYR A 283 -5.88 -5.71 3.35
N ALA A 284 -5.10 -5.77 4.43
CA ALA A 284 -5.34 -6.73 5.51
C ALA A 284 -6.75 -6.57 6.10
N ALA A 285 -7.20 -5.35 6.33
CA ALA A 285 -8.54 -5.06 6.82
C ALA A 285 -9.63 -5.47 5.82
N LEU A 286 -9.42 -5.22 4.52
CA LEU A 286 -10.34 -5.64 3.46
C LEU A 286 -10.38 -7.17 3.31
N VAL A 287 -9.23 -7.85 3.37
CA VAL A 287 -9.14 -9.32 3.36
C VAL A 287 -9.85 -9.93 4.56
N GLY A 288 -9.82 -9.28 5.73
CA GLY A 288 -10.58 -9.71 6.91
C GLY A 288 -12.09 -9.78 6.65
N LEU A 289 -12.63 -8.91 5.80
CA LEU A 289 -14.04 -8.92 5.39
C LEU A 289 -14.30 -9.77 4.14
N TRP A 290 -13.34 -9.84 3.23
CA TRP A 290 -13.41 -10.59 1.96
C TRP A 290 -12.14 -11.43 1.78
N PRO A 291 -12.04 -12.63 2.39
CA PRO A 291 -10.84 -13.47 2.35
C PRO A 291 -10.36 -13.82 0.92
N GLN A 292 -11.27 -13.85 -0.04
CA GLN A 292 -10.96 -14.08 -1.45
C GLN A 292 -10.11 -12.97 -2.11
N LEU A 293 -9.96 -11.81 -1.45
CA LEU A 293 -9.10 -10.71 -1.91
C LEU A 293 -7.60 -10.95 -1.62
N HIS A 294 -7.23 -11.97 -0.85
CA HIS A 294 -5.84 -12.22 -0.45
C HIS A 294 -4.89 -12.24 -1.66
N ALA A 295 -5.19 -13.08 -2.66
CA ALA A 295 -4.35 -13.20 -3.86
C ALA A 295 -4.26 -11.89 -4.66
N PHE A 296 -5.28 -11.05 -4.63
CA PHE A 296 -5.26 -9.73 -5.25
C PHE A 296 -4.37 -8.76 -4.46
N ALA A 297 -4.53 -8.73 -3.14
CA ALA A 297 -3.78 -7.86 -2.22
C ALA A 297 -2.26 -8.14 -2.28
N THR A 298 -1.86 -9.41 -2.33
CA THR A 298 -0.44 -9.82 -2.39
C THR A 298 0.20 -9.50 -3.74
N ARG A 299 -0.58 -9.49 -4.82
CA ARG A 299 -0.15 -9.12 -6.18
C ARG A 299 -0.13 -7.61 -6.47
N PHE A 300 -0.54 -6.79 -5.51
CA PHE A 300 -0.46 -5.34 -5.63
C PHE A 300 0.95 -4.87 -5.26
N ALA A 301 1.80 -4.62 -6.24
CA ALA A 301 3.19 -4.20 -6.06
C ALA A 301 4.00 -5.10 -5.08
N GLY A 302 5.27 -4.82 -4.89
CA GLY A 302 6.11 -5.47 -3.87
C GLY A 302 5.75 -5.03 -2.45
N LEU A 303 6.10 -5.85 -1.44
CA LEU A 303 5.83 -5.54 -0.03
C LEU A 303 6.41 -4.18 0.41
N PRO A 304 7.64 -3.77 0.03
CA PRO A 304 8.17 -2.46 0.42
C PRO A 304 7.34 -1.29 -0.09
N VAL A 305 6.70 -1.43 -1.27
CA VAL A 305 5.77 -0.43 -1.81
C VAL A 305 4.46 -0.45 -1.02
N ARG A 306 3.91 -1.63 -0.69
CA ARG A 306 2.69 -1.74 0.14
C ARG A 306 2.90 -1.21 1.56
N ASN A 307 4.10 -1.36 2.12
CA ASN A 307 4.46 -0.83 3.44
C ASN A 307 4.56 0.70 3.46
N SER A 308 4.91 1.32 2.34
CA SER A 308 5.09 2.77 2.21
C SER A 308 3.84 3.46 1.65
N GLY A 309 3.34 3.00 0.51
CA GLY A 309 2.16 3.58 -0.15
C GLY A 309 0.92 3.50 0.71
N THR A 310 0.07 4.53 0.67
CA THR A 310 -1.17 4.58 1.44
C THR A 310 -2.39 4.43 0.55
N LEU A 311 -3.49 3.93 1.11
CA LEU A 311 -4.74 3.77 0.33
C LEU A 311 -5.24 5.13 -0.17
N GLY A 312 -5.23 6.16 0.68
CA GLY A 312 -5.63 7.52 0.30
C GLY A 312 -4.70 8.13 -0.75
N GLY A 313 -3.38 7.91 -0.64
CA GLY A 313 -2.42 8.36 -1.65
C GLY A 313 -2.68 7.73 -3.02
N ASN A 314 -2.96 6.41 -3.07
CA ASN A 314 -3.30 5.71 -4.31
C ASN A 314 -4.61 6.23 -4.91
N VAL A 315 -5.66 6.46 -4.08
CA VAL A 315 -6.94 7.03 -4.50
C VAL A 315 -6.78 8.46 -4.98
N ALA A 316 -6.09 9.34 -4.23
CA ALA A 316 -5.93 10.75 -4.59
C ALA A 316 -5.09 10.95 -5.87
N ASN A 317 -4.08 10.08 -6.10
CA ASN A 317 -3.30 10.08 -7.33
C ASN A 317 -4.14 9.70 -8.56
N GLY A 318 -5.14 8.83 -8.39
CA GLY A 318 -6.13 8.51 -9.42
C GLY A 318 -5.53 7.91 -10.70
N SER A 319 -4.46 7.13 -10.58
CA SER A 319 -3.86 6.46 -11.74
C SER A 319 -4.86 5.52 -12.40
N PRO A 320 -5.05 5.59 -13.74
CA PRO A 320 -5.96 4.68 -14.45
C PRO A 320 -5.55 3.20 -14.35
N ILE A 321 -4.31 2.94 -13.96
CA ILE A 321 -3.75 1.59 -13.78
C ILE A 321 -3.58 1.22 -12.30
N GLY A 322 -4.09 2.03 -11.38
CA GLY A 322 -4.11 1.73 -9.95
C GLY A 322 -5.23 0.71 -9.64
N ASP A 323 -4.86 -0.41 -9.06
CA ASP A 323 -5.78 -1.54 -8.87
C ASP A 323 -6.75 -1.36 -7.69
N SER A 324 -6.43 -0.46 -6.72
CA SER A 324 -7.32 -0.22 -5.58
C SER A 324 -8.66 0.38 -5.99
N MET A 325 -8.67 1.29 -6.96
CA MET A 325 -9.90 2.00 -7.33
C MET A 325 -10.95 1.10 -7.98
N PRO A 326 -10.64 0.21 -8.95
CA PRO A 326 -11.63 -0.76 -9.44
C PRO A 326 -12.26 -1.61 -8.33
N LEU A 327 -11.44 -2.10 -7.38
CA LEU A 327 -11.94 -2.84 -6.21
C LEU A 327 -12.88 -1.95 -5.37
N LEU A 328 -12.43 -0.74 -5.01
CA LEU A 328 -13.21 0.17 -4.16
C LEU A 328 -14.51 0.63 -4.83
N ILE A 329 -14.53 0.82 -6.15
CA ILE A 329 -15.75 1.09 -6.93
C ILE A 329 -16.71 -0.10 -6.86
N ALA A 330 -16.22 -1.34 -7.04
CA ALA A 330 -17.04 -2.54 -6.91
C ALA A 330 -17.59 -2.72 -5.50
N LEU A 331 -16.87 -2.27 -4.48
CA LEU A 331 -17.28 -2.22 -3.07
C LEU A 331 -18.15 -0.99 -2.74
N ARG A 332 -18.45 -0.12 -3.72
CA ARG A 332 -19.22 1.13 -3.54
C ARG A 332 -18.65 2.05 -2.47
N ALA A 333 -17.34 2.19 -2.48
CA ALA A 333 -16.66 3.05 -1.53
C ALA A 333 -16.97 4.52 -1.78
N ASN A 334 -17.12 5.26 -0.68
CA ASN A 334 -17.16 6.72 -0.69
C ASN A 334 -15.82 7.28 -0.25
N VAL A 335 -15.50 8.47 -0.72
CA VAL A 335 -14.38 9.29 -0.25
C VAL A 335 -14.89 10.46 0.57
N VAL A 336 -14.16 10.80 1.63
CA VAL A 336 -14.44 11.96 2.47
C VAL A 336 -13.30 12.96 2.30
N LEU A 337 -13.64 14.14 1.81
CA LEU A 337 -12.73 15.28 1.66
C LEU A 337 -12.93 16.26 2.81
N MET A 338 -11.82 16.75 3.38
CA MET A 338 -11.81 17.67 4.52
C MET A 338 -11.15 18.99 4.17
N SER A 339 -11.66 20.07 4.73
CA SER A 339 -11.07 21.42 4.68
C SER A 339 -11.44 22.19 5.93
N ILE A 340 -10.92 23.42 6.07
CA ILE A 340 -11.35 24.35 7.15
C ILE A 340 -12.84 24.70 7.09
N ARG A 341 -13.51 24.52 5.94
CA ARG A 341 -14.94 24.77 5.75
C ARG A 341 -15.83 23.60 6.18
N GLY A 342 -15.25 22.47 6.58
CA GLY A 342 -15.95 21.24 6.91
C GLY A 342 -15.59 20.10 5.95
N HIS A 343 -16.49 19.13 5.80
CA HIS A 343 -16.27 17.96 4.96
C HIS A 343 -17.37 17.77 3.92
N ARG A 344 -17.04 17.02 2.86
CA ARG A 344 -18.00 16.48 1.89
C ARG A 344 -17.67 15.05 1.57
N GLU A 345 -18.70 14.25 1.34
CA GLU A 345 -18.62 12.85 1.00
C GLU A 345 -19.20 12.59 -0.39
N MET A 346 -18.59 11.71 -1.18
CA MET A 346 -19.08 11.33 -2.50
C MET A 346 -18.64 9.92 -2.88
N PRO A 347 -19.35 9.23 -3.81
CA PRO A 347 -18.87 8.00 -4.41
C PRO A 347 -17.48 8.17 -5.03
N LEU A 348 -16.61 7.15 -4.86
CA LEU A 348 -15.22 7.21 -5.30
C LEU A 348 -15.07 7.50 -6.80
N GLU A 349 -15.94 6.92 -7.63
CA GLU A 349 -15.91 7.14 -9.08
C GLU A 349 -16.20 8.59 -9.50
N GLN A 350 -16.85 9.38 -8.64
CA GLN A 350 -17.12 10.81 -8.87
C GLN A 350 -15.93 11.71 -8.50
N LEU A 351 -14.91 11.16 -7.85
CA LEU A 351 -13.71 11.92 -7.51
C LEU A 351 -12.94 12.35 -8.77
N TYR A 352 -12.96 11.56 -9.83
CA TYR A 352 -12.09 11.74 -10.99
C TYR A 352 -12.78 12.49 -12.12
N THR A 353 -12.09 13.50 -12.69
CA THR A 353 -12.57 14.32 -13.82
C THR A 353 -11.78 14.09 -15.11
N GLY A 354 -10.63 13.42 -15.04
CA GLY A 354 -9.76 13.14 -16.17
C GLY A 354 -8.44 12.52 -15.73
N TYR A 355 -7.54 12.31 -16.66
CA TYR A 355 -6.23 11.72 -16.38
C TYR A 355 -5.48 12.52 -15.31
N ARG A 356 -5.26 11.92 -14.14
CA ARG A 356 -4.63 12.54 -12.95
C ARG A 356 -5.29 13.86 -12.52
N LYS A 357 -6.60 14.01 -12.75
CA LYS A 357 -7.40 15.15 -12.32
C LYS A 357 -8.55 14.68 -11.47
N ASN A 358 -8.82 15.41 -10.39
CA ASN A 358 -9.92 15.15 -9.48
C ASN A 358 -10.68 16.43 -9.13
N VAL A 359 -11.80 16.29 -8.41
CA VAL A 359 -12.69 17.40 -8.01
C VAL A 359 -12.25 18.12 -6.74
N MET A 360 -11.12 17.74 -6.14
CA MET A 360 -10.61 18.37 -4.94
C MET A 360 -10.22 19.82 -5.24
N VAL A 361 -10.67 20.73 -4.39
CA VAL A 361 -10.22 22.12 -4.45
C VAL A 361 -8.89 22.27 -3.69
N PRO A 362 -8.11 23.33 -3.95
CA PRO A 362 -6.72 23.43 -3.49
C PRO A 362 -6.51 23.33 -1.98
N ASP A 363 -7.51 23.66 -1.15
CA ASP A 363 -7.47 23.60 0.31
C ASP A 363 -8.09 22.34 0.91
N GLU A 364 -8.48 21.37 0.06
CA GLU A 364 -8.99 20.08 0.53
C GLU A 364 -7.89 19.03 0.67
N VAL A 365 -8.14 18.09 1.56
CA VAL A 365 -7.39 16.86 1.73
C VAL A 365 -8.34 15.66 1.67
N LEU A 366 -7.92 14.55 1.05
CA LEU A 366 -8.61 13.28 1.18
C LEU A 366 -8.33 12.74 2.59
N ALA A 367 -9.38 12.56 3.41
CA ALA A 367 -9.22 12.15 4.80
C ALA A 367 -9.56 10.67 5.02
N TRP A 368 -10.66 10.19 4.45
CA TRP A 368 -11.10 8.80 4.66
C TRP A 368 -11.70 8.18 3.40
N ILE A 369 -11.56 6.86 3.33
CA ILE A 369 -12.28 5.98 2.39
C ILE A 369 -13.25 5.14 3.21
N LYS A 370 -14.56 5.24 2.91
CA LYS A 370 -15.63 4.48 3.56
C LYS A 370 -16.04 3.34 2.65
N VAL A 371 -15.84 2.10 3.10
CA VAL A 371 -16.15 0.89 2.34
C VAL A 371 -17.37 0.21 2.95
N GLN A 372 -18.39 -0.05 2.16
CA GLN A 372 -19.60 -0.72 2.60
C GLN A 372 -19.29 -2.19 2.93
N LYS A 373 -19.71 -2.67 4.12
CA LYS A 373 -19.54 -4.07 4.53
C LYS A 373 -20.48 -5.01 3.78
N PRO A 374 -20.14 -6.31 3.67
CA PRO A 374 -21.04 -7.31 3.09
C PRO A 374 -22.42 -7.32 3.77
N GLY A 375 -23.47 -7.45 2.99
CA GLY A 375 -24.85 -7.53 3.49
C GLY A 375 -25.43 -6.26 4.11
N SER A 376 -24.73 -5.11 4.04
CA SER A 376 -25.23 -3.84 4.60
C SER A 376 -26.37 -3.26 3.76
N PRO A 377 -27.36 -2.58 4.39
CA PRO A 377 -28.47 -1.95 3.68
C PRO A 377 -28.02 -0.79 2.77
N HIS A 378 -28.85 -0.43 1.81
CA HIS A 378 -28.54 0.66 0.88
C HIS A 378 -28.39 2.01 1.59
N PRO A 379 -27.39 2.88 1.22
CA PRO A 379 -27.14 4.19 1.86
C PRO A 379 -28.30 5.20 1.81
N SER A 380 -29.38 4.92 1.06
CA SER A 380 -30.54 5.80 0.92
C SER A 380 -31.52 5.77 2.10
N LEU A 381 -31.28 4.95 3.14
CA LEU A 381 -32.08 4.97 4.36
C LEU A 381 -31.33 5.81 5.42
N PRO A 382 -32.00 6.82 6.08
CA PRO A 382 -31.39 7.58 7.16
C PRO A 382 -31.04 6.65 8.31
N LEU A 383 -29.75 6.54 8.63
CA LEU A 383 -29.26 5.76 9.78
C LEU A 383 -29.54 6.58 11.05
N GLY A 384 -30.36 6.03 11.96
CA GLY A 384 -30.51 6.55 13.33
C GLY A 384 -29.16 6.48 14.06
N GLY A 385 -28.89 7.48 14.92
CA GLY A 385 -27.59 7.72 15.55
C GLY A 385 -26.94 6.48 16.17
N GLU A 386 -25.79 6.12 15.67
CA GLU A 386 -25.04 4.93 16.06
C GLU A 386 -23.78 5.27 16.86
N GLY A 387 -23.57 4.52 17.95
CA GLY A 387 -22.42 4.66 18.83
C GLY A 387 -21.11 4.20 18.16
N ARG A 388 -20.06 5.00 18.34
CA ARG A 388 -18.70 4.72 17.83
C ARG A 388 -18.04 3.62 18.68
N LYS A 389 -17.69 2.49 18.06
CA LYS A 389 -16.66 1.59 18.60
C LYS A 389 -15.36 1.87 17.81
N ARG A 390 -14.36 2.42 18.49
CA ARG A 390 -12.99 2.41 17.94
C ARG A 390 -12.50 0.98 18.01
N ILE A 391 -12.07 0.41 16.90
CA ILE A 391 -11.15 -0.71 16.97
C ILE A 391 -9.85 -0.10 17.45
N ALA A 392 -9.46 -0.39 18.69
CA ALA A 392 -8.06 -0.31 19.06
C ALA A 392 -7.31 -1.05 17.95
N SER A 393 -6.31 -0.39 17.33
CA SER A 393 -5.35 -1.03 16.44
C SER A 393 -5.07 -2.41 17.01
N SER A 394 -5.27 -3.46 16.25
CA SER A 394 -5.33 -4.88 16.67
C SER A 394 -4.48 -5.17 17.90
N PRO A 395 -5.00 -5.86 18.93
CA PRO A 395 -4.25 -6.09 20.16
C PRO A 395 -2.91 -6.73 19.83
N ALA A 396 -1.89 -6.24 20.51
CA ALA A 396 -0.53 -6.72 20.41
C ALA A 396 -0.49 -8.25 20.44
N GLY A 397 0.17 -8.88 19.49
CA GLY A 397 0.53 -10.29 19.55
C GLY A 397 -0.20 -11.23 18.60
N GLY A 398 -1.16 -10.76 17.81
CA GLY A 398 -1.62 -11.50 16.65
C GLY A 398 -1.01 -10.90 15.40
N GLY A 399 0.25 -11.18 15.10
CA GLY A 399 0.65 -11.15 13.71
C GLY A 399 -0.40 -12.01 13.01
N LEU A 400 -1.19 -11.42 12.12
CA LEU A 400 -1.94 -12.20 11.17
C LEU A 400 -0.87 -12.98 10.40
N GLY A 401 -0.44 -14.10 10.99
CA GLY A 401 0.28 -15.13 10.29
C GLY A 401 -0.61 -15.45 9.12
N TRP A 402 -0.15 -15.15 7.95
CA TRP A 402 -0.76 -15.52 6.69
C TRP A 402 -0.66 -17.05 6.55
N GLY A 403 -1.37 -17.75 7.46
CA GLY A 403 -1.66 -19.16 7.31
C GLY A 403 -2.71 -19.34 6.22
N PRO A 404 -2.83 -20.54 5.62
CA PRO A 404 -3.90 -20.81 4.67
C PRO A 404 -5.23 -20.42 5.33
N PRO A 405 -6.15 -19.75 4.59
CA PRO A 405 -7.43 -19.35 5.16
C PRO A 405 -8.11 -20.59 5.73
N PRO A 406 -8.71 -20.52 6.92
CA PRO A 406 -9.56 -21.59 7.41
C PRO A 406 -10.65 -21.86 6.38
N LEU A 407 -10.94 -23.11 6.18
CA LEU A 407 -11.99 -23.60 5.30
C LEU A 407 -13.27 -22.80 5.52
N VAL A 408 -13.79 -22.22 4.42
CA VAL A 408 -15.08 -21.56 4.24
C VAL A 408 -15.64 -20.87 5.50
N PRO A 409 -15.64 -19.53 5.55
CA PRO A 409 -16.34 -18.82 6.62
C PRO A 409 -17.82 -19.16 6.52
N SER A 410 -18.43 -19.54 7.63
CA SER A 410 -19.88 -19.56 7.78
C SER A 410 -20.44 -18.18 7.40
N PRO A 411 -21.62 -18.07 6.76
CA PRO A 411 -22.21 -16.78 6.44
C PRO A 411 -22.29 -15.92 7.70
N LEU A 412 -21.88 -14.65 7.57
CA LEU A 412 -21.89 -13.67 8.66
C LEU A 412 -23.33 -13.52 9.15
N ARG A 413 -23.63 -14.03 10.34
CA ARG A 413 -24.93 -13.79 11.01
C ARG A 413 -24.97 -12.35 11.48
N ARG A 414 -26.07 -11.66 11.15
CA ARG A 414 -26.40 -10.36 11.76
C ARG A 414 -26.75 -10.54 13.23
N GLU A 415 -26.65 -9.46 14.02
CA GLU A 415 -27.08 -9.47 15.43
C GLU A 415 -28.58 -9.84 15.59
N ASP A 416 -29.40 -9.62 14.55
CA ASP A 416 -30.81 -10.01 14.47
C ASP A 416 -31.03 -11.49 14.04
N GLY A 417 -29.95 -12.25 13.85
CA GLY A 417 -30.01 -13.66 13.44
C GLY A 417 -30.24 -13.89 11.94
N SER A 418 -30.38 -12.83 11.12
CA SER A 418 -30.53 -12.96 9.68
C SER A 418 -29.19 -13.19 8.99
N GLU A 419 -29.11 -14.10 8.03
CA GLU A 419 -27.94 -14.29 7.19
C GLU A 419 -27.82 -13.11 6.22
N GLY A 420 -26.62 -12.47 6.16
CA GLY A 420 -26.32 -11.46 5.14
C GLY A 420 -26.41 -12.09 3.75
N LEU A 421 -26.95 -11.35 2.78
CA LEU A 421 -27.04 -11.81 1.39
C LEU A 421 -25.62 -12.11 0.86
N PRO A 422 -25.40 -13.27 0.23
CA PRO A 422 -24.09 -13.63 -0.29
C PRO A 422 -23.67 -12.67 -1.40
N GLU A 423 -22.60 -11.93 -1.18
CA GLU A 423 -21.94 -11.13 -2.21
C GLU A 423 -20.92 -11.98 -2.96
N ASN A 424 -21.03 -12.00 -4.28
CA ASN A 424 -20.06 -12.64 -5.15
C ASN A 424 -19.03 -11.61 -5.64
N LEU A 425 -18.04 -11.29 -4.80
CA LEU A 425 -16.94 -10.39 -5.15
C LEU A 425 -15.79 -11.17 -5.78
N LYS A 426 -15.36 -10.74 -6.97
CA LYS A 426 -14.11 -11.20 -7.62
C LYS A 426 -13.34 -10.01 -8.17
N VAL A 427 -12.03 -10.07 -8.07
CA VAL A 427 -11.13 -9.07 -8.68
C VAL A 427 -10.11 -9.80 -9.53
N TYR A 428 -9.99 -9.35 -10.78
CA TYR A 428 -9.09 -9.92 -11.76
C TYR A 428 -8.03 -8.88 -12.14
N LYS A 429 -6.77 -9.26 -11.97
CA LYS A 429 -5.61 -8.48 -12.39
C LYS A 429 -4.92 -9.18 -13.56
N ILE A 430 -4.84 -8.51 -14.69
CA ILE A 430 -4.15 -8.97 -15.89
C ILE A 430 -2.91 -8.10 -16.11
N SER A 431 -1.76 -8.73 -16.06
CA SER A 431 -0.43 -8.11 -16.20
C SER A 431 0.51 -9.05 -16.97
N LYS A 432 1.65 -8.54 -17.44
CA LYS A 432 2.63 -9.35 -18.19
C LYS A 432 3.39 -10.33 -17.28
N ARG A 433 3.70 -9.91 -16.06
CA ARG A 433 4.27 -10.76 -15.00
C ARG A 433 3.18 -11.09 -13.99
N PHE A 434 3.30 -12.18 -13.28
CA PHE A 434 2.31 -12.60 -12.28
C PHE A 434 2.32 -11.67 -11.07
N ASP A 435 3.48 -11.42 -10.50
CA ASP A 435 3.68 -10.57 -9.34
C ASP A 435 4.44 -9.29 -9.72
N ASP A 436 4.34 -8.27 -8.87
CA ASP A 436 5.06 -7.01 -8.92
C ASP A 436 5.06 -6.37 -10.32
N ASP A 437 3.88 -6.29 -10.92
CA ASP A 437 3.70 -5.73 -12.25
C ASP A 437 2.43 -4.87 -12.36
N ILE A 438 2.49 -3.88 -13.24
CA ILE A 438 1.40 -2.96 -13.50
C ILE A 438 0.31 -3.64 -14.33
N SER A 439 -0.95 -3.47 -13.92
CA SER A 439 -2.10 -4.04 -14.64
C SER A 439 -2.26 -3.47 -16.04
N ALA A 440 -2.43 -4.34 -17.01
CA ALA A 440 -3.00 -3.98 -18.31
C ALA A 440 -4.51 -3.74 -18.18
N VAL A 441 -5.20 -4.64 -17.44
CA VAL A 441 -6.62 -4.54 -17.08
C VAL A 441 -6.77 -4.99 -15.64
N CYS A 442 -7.52 -4.22 -14.84
CA CYS A 442 -8.06 -4.64 -13.56
C CYS A 442 -9.60 -4.58 -13.63
N LEU A 443 -10.28 -5.70 -13.34
CA LEU A 443 -11.74 -5.77 -13.34
C LEU A 443 -12.22 -6.34 -12.01
N ALA A 444 -12.99 -5.55 -11.27
CA ALA A 444 -13.64 -5.96 -10.03
C ALA A 444 -15.15 -6.08 -10.25
N ILE A 445 -15.72 -7.21 -9.91
CA ILE A 445 -17.14 -7.52 -10.09
C ILE A 445 -17.72 -7.92 -8.73
N ASN A 446 -18.78 -7.25 -8.30
CA ASN A 446 -19.52 -7.58 -7.10
C ASN A 446 -21.01 -7.69 -7.43
N LEU A 447 -21.56 -8.91 -7.41
CA LEU A 447 -22.97 -9.17 -7.66
C LEU A 447 -23.66 -9.71 -6.41
N GLN A 448 -24.89 -9.28 -6.17
CA GLN A 448 -25.83 -9.95 -5.29
C GLN A 448 -26.86 -10.68 -6.13
N ILE A 449 -27.05 -11.97 -5.85
CA ILE A 449 -27.95 -12.84 -6.60
C ILE A 449 -28.91 -13.45 -5.60
N GLU A 450 -30.21 -13.22 -5.80
CA GLU A 450 -31.30 -13.73 -4.97
C GLU A 450 -32.29 -14.47 -5.83
N ASN A 451 -32.67 -15.67 -5.45
CA ASN A 451 -33.62 -16.49 -6.19
C ASN A 451 -33.29 -16.63 -7.69
N GLY A 452 -31.99 -16.69 -8.01
CA GLY A 452 -31.51 -16.81 -9.39
C GLY A 452 -31.55 -15.52 -10.21
N ALA A 453 -31.89 -14.37 -9.61
CA ALA A 453 -31.87 -13.06 -10.27
C ALA A 453 -30.80 -12.14 -9.64
N VAL A 454 -30.18 -11.31 -10.44
CA VAL A 454 -29.21 -10.30 -9.97
C VAL A 454 -29.97 -9.12 -9.37
N THR A 455 -29.94 -8.98 -8.06
CA THR A 455 -30.61 -7.87 -7.36
C THR A 455 -29.72 -6.62 -7.32
N ARG A 456 -28.40 -6.80 -7.32
CA ARG A 456 -27.43 -5.69 -7.32
C ARG A 456 -26.18 -6.06 -8.11
N ALA A 457 -25.70 -5.12 -8.92
CA ALA A 457 -24.43 -5.21 -9.61
C ALA A 457 -23.58 -3.97 -9.29
N SER A 458 -22.26 -4.18 -9.09
CA SER A 458 -21.27 -3.11 -8.98
C SER A 458 -19.98 -3.58 -9.64
N ILE A 459 -19.53 -2.87 -10.67
CA ILE A 459 -18.39 -3.29 -11.51
C ILE A 459 -17.44 -2.12 -11.68
N GLY A 460 -16.21 -2.27 -11.17
CA GLY A 460 -15.12 -1.31 -11.31
C GLY A 460 -14.09 -1.80 -12.31
N ALA A 461 -13.59 -0.92 -13.19
CA ALA A 461 -12.59 -1.25 -14.20
C ALA A 461 -11.44 -0.25 -14.22
N GLY A 462 -10.21 -0.77 -14.33
CA GLY A 462 -8.95 -0.02 -14.49
C GLY A 462 -8.21 -0.43 -15.76
N GLY A 463 -7.40 0.49 -16.30
CA GLY A 463 -6.65 0.29 -17.53
C GLY A 463 -7.48 0.40 -18.83
N VAL A 464 -8.74 0.82 -18.75
CA VAL A 464 -9.70 0.82 -19.88
C VAL A 464 -10.22 2.21 -20.25
N ALA A 465 -9.89 3.22 -19.45
CA ALA A 465 -10.23 4.63 -19.66
C ALA A 465 -9.11 5.53 -19.10
N ALA A 466 -9.26 6.85 -19.22
CA ALA A 466 -8.33 7.83 -18.66
C ALA A 466 -8.37 7.90 -17.12
N THR A 467 -9.42 7.35 -16.50
CA THR A 467 -9.64 7.28 -15.06
C THR A 467 -10.07 5.86 -14.69
N PRO A 468 -9.98 5.45 -13.41
CA PRO A 468 -10.74 4.32 -12.91
C PRO A 468 -12.23 4.57 -13.12
N VAL A 469 -12.98 3.57 -13.61
CA VAL A 469 -14.36 3.76 -14.06
C VAL A 469 -15.29 2.68 -13.52
N ARG A 470 -16.58 3.05 -13.42
CA ARG A 470 -17.68 2.13 -13.11
C ARG A 470 -18.39 1.73 -14.39
N ALA A 471 -18.69 0.44 -14.55
CA ALA A 471 -19.36 -0.11 -15.75
C ALA A 471 -20.88 0.00 -15.64
N ILE A 472 -21.42 1.22 -15.59
CA ILE A 472 -22.84 1.52 -15.32
C ILE A 472 -23.77 0.87 -16.35
N LYS A 473 -23.41 0.87 -17.65
CA LYS A 473 -24.23 0.26 -18.71
C LYS A 473 -24.28 -1.25 -18.55
N THR A 474 -23.16 -1.87 -18.22
CA THR A 474 -23.08 -3.32 -17.98
C THR A 474 -23.86 -3.72 -16.71
N GLU A 475 -23.78 -2.94 -15.63
CA GLU A 475 -24.54 -3.16 -14.40
C GLU A 475 -26.06 -3.12 -14.68
N ALA A 476 -26.52 -2.18 -15.54
CA ALA A 476 -27.92 -2.06 -15.92
C ALA A 476 -28.44 -3.29 -16.70
N VAL A 477 -27.56 -3.98 -17.46
CA VAL A 477 -27.91 -5.24 -18.14
C VAL A 477 -28.17 -6.38 -17.14
N PHE A 478 -27.52 -6.34 -15.98
CA PHE A 478 -27.67 -7.38 -14.95
C PHE A 478 -28.85 -7.13 -14.01
N THR A 479 -29.05 -5.89 -13.59
CA THR A 479 -29.97 -5.56 -12.50
C THR A 479 -31.41 -5.98 -12.81
N GLY A 480 -32.01 -6.79 -11.94
CA GLY A 480 -33.36 -7.32 -12.10
C GLY A 480 -33.47 -8.48 -13.09
N GLN A 481 -32.36 -8.94 -13.68
CA GLN A 481 -32.38 -10.02 -14.69
C GLN A 481 -31.94 -11.36 -14.09
N PRO A 482 -32.45 -12.49 -14.65
CA PRO A 482 -32.00 -13.81 -14.21
C PRO A 482 -30.51 -14.01 -14.52
N TRP A 483 -29.79 -14.67 -13.58
CA TRP A 483 -28.40 -15.05 -13.73
C TRP A 483 -28.26 -16.24 -14.66
N THR A 484 -28.20 -15.98 -15.96
CA THR A 484 -28.17 -17.00 -17.03
C THR A 484 -27.07 -16.68 -18.06
N ALA A 485 -26.67 -17.70 -18.83
CA ALA A 485 -25.70 -17.53 -19.92
C ALA A 485 -26.13 -16.43 -20.92
N ALA A 486 -27.44 -16.33 -21.23
CA ALA A 486 -27.93 -15.33 -22.15
C ALA A 486 -27.80 -13.90 -21.60
N THR A 487 -28.06 -13.68 -20.32
CA THR A 487 -27.88 -12.38 -19.66
C THR A 487 -26.39 -12.01 -19.62
N VAL A 488 -25.52 -12.97 -19.27
CA VAL A 488 -24.07 -12.77 -19.25
C VAL A 488 -23.54 -12.43 -20.64
N GLN A 489 -23.99 -13.11 -21.70
CA GLN A 489 -23.55 -12.81 -23.07
C GLN A 489 -23.93 -11.40 -23.52
N ARG A 490 -25.14 -10.91 -23.16
CA ARG A 490 -25.53 -9.50 -23.39
C ARG A 490 -24.62 -8.55 -22.63
N ALA A 491 -24.33 -8.84 -21.36
CA ALA A 491 -23.44 -8.03 -20.54
C ALA A 491 -21.99 -8.00 -21.07
N ILE A 492 -21.47 -9.13 -21.58
CA ILE A 492 -20.14 -9.20 -22.24
C ILE A 492 -20.10 -8.26 -23.45
N THR A 493 -21.12 -8.30 -24.31
CA THR A 493 -21.20 -7.43 -25.49
C THR A 493 -21.23 -5.95 -25.06
N THR A 494 -22.01 -5.62 -24.04
CA THR A 494 -22.10 -4.26 -23.49
C THR A 494 -20.77 -3.82 -22.90
N LEU A 495 -20.12 -4.65 -22.07
CA LEU A 495 -18.86 -4.31 -21.39
C LEU A 495 -17.72 -4.03 -22.39
N ARG A 496 -17.62 -4.83 -23.46
CA ARG A 496 -16.65 -4.61 -24.54
C ARG A 496 -16.86 -3.29 -25.29
N ALA A 497 -18.11 -2.82 -25.38
CA ALA A 497 -18.48 -1.58 -26.06
C ALA A 497 -18.51 -0.36 -25.13
N GLU A 498 -18.51 -0.56 -23.79
CA GLU A 498 -18.71 0.52 -22.82
C GLU A 498 -17.52 1.47 -22.72
N PHE A 499 -16.30 0.96 -22.92
CA PHE A 499 -15.06 1.72 -22.76
C PHE A 499 -14.23 1.81 -24.04
N SER A 500 -13.37 2.82 -24.10
CA SER A 500 -12.45 3.05 -25.21
C SER A 500 -11.00 3.09 -24.71
N PRO A 501 -10.41 1.92 -24.40
CA PRO A 501 -9.04 1.84 -23.92
C PRO A 501 -8.03 2.27 -24.98
N ILE A 502 -6.89 2.80 -24.54
CA ILE A 502 -5.76 3.11 -25.40
C ILE A 502 -4.89 1.89 -25.65
N SER A 503 -4.07 1.93 -26.70
CA SER A 503 -2.93 1.01 -26.88
C SER A 503 -1.66 1.65 -26.30
N ASP A 504 -0.91 0.87 -25.52
CA ASP A 504 0.38 1.28 -24.95
C ASP A 504 1.35 0.09 -24.89
N MET A 505 2.52 0.26 -24.24
CA MET A 505 3.51 -0.79 -24.07
C MET A 505 3.02 -2.02 -23.31
N ARG A 506 1.90 -1.91 -22.57
CA ARG A 506 1.34 -3.00 -21.75
C ARG A 506 0.38 -3.87 -22.52
N ALA A 507 -0.50 -3.25 -23.32
CA ALA A 507 -1.50 -3.97 -24.12
C ALA A 507 -2.11 -3.09 -25.21
N SER A 508 -2.60 -3.72 -26.27
CA SER A 508 -3.39 -3.03 -27.30
C SER A 508 -4.83 -2.76 -26.80
N SER A 509 -5.47 -1.75 -27.39
CA SER A 509 -6.87 -1.42 -27.16
C SER A 509 -7.80 -2.63 -27.35
N ASP A 510 -7.59 -3.40 -28.43
CA ASP A 510 -8.40 -4.55 -28.76
C ASP A 510 -8.23 -5.68 -27.75
N TYR A 511 -7.00 -5.96 -27.33
CA TYR A 511 -6.72 -6.91 -26.25
C TYR A 511 -7.46 -6.55 -24.96
N ARG A 512 -7.42 -5.26 -24.55
CA ARG A 512 -8.08 -4.81 -23.33
C ARG A 512 -9.60 -4.99 -23.39
N ARG A 513 -10.23 -4.69 -24.55
CA ARG A 513 -11.66 -4.92 -24.78
C ARG A 513 -12.03 -6.40 -24.73
N GLU A 514 -11.23 -7.24 -25.40
CA GLU A 514 -11.46 -8.68 -25.44
C GLU A 514 -11.33 -9.29 -24.04
N VAL A 515 -10.30 -8.90 -23.29
CA VAL A 515 -10.05 -9.36 -21.91
C VAL A 515 -11.20 -8.99 -20.98
N LEU A 516 -11.77 -7.79 -21.06
CA LEU A 516 -12.93 -7.42 -20.24
C LEU A 516 -14.08 -8.42 -20.38
N GLY A 517 -14.46 -8.77 -21.62
CA GLY A 517 -15.50 -9.73 -21.87
C GLY A 517 -15.13 -11.13 -21.38
N ASN A 518 -13.90 -11.56 -21.58
CA ASN A 518 -13.41 -12.88 -21.15
C ASN A 518 -13.36 -13.00 -19.62
N LEU A 519 -13.02 -11.93 -18.90
CA LEU A 519 -13.06 -11.92 -17.43
C LEU A 519 -14.50 -12.01 -16.89
N LEU A 520 -15.46 -11.37 -17.54
CA LEU A 520 -16.86 -11.51 -17.18
C LEU A 520 -17.38 -12.93 -17.48
N GLN A 521 -16.98 -13.52 -18.61
CA GLN A 521 -17.27 -14.92 -18.92
C GLN A 521 -16.65 -15.87 -17.86
N ARG A 522 -15.40 -15.63 -17.48
CA ARG A 522 -14.73 -16.37 -16.42
C ARG A 522 -15.47 -16.26 -15.09
N TYR A 523 -15.87 -15.06 -14.69
CA TYR A 523 -16.67 -14.83 -13.48
C TYR A 523 -17.95 -15.69 -13.46
N TRP A 524 -18.67 -15.75 -14.60
CA TRP A 524 -19.86 -16.58 -14.73
C TRP A 524 -19.54 -18.07 -14.61
N LEU A 525 -18.51 -18.57 -15.31
CA LEU A 525 -18.09 -19.98 -15.24
C LEU A 525 -17.68 -20.37 -13.82
N GLU A 526 -16.91 -19.53 -13.13
CA GLU A 526 -16.53 -19.75 -11.72
C GLU A 526 -17.78 -19.80 -10.80
N SER A 527 -18.80 -19.00 -11.06
CA SER A 527 -20.06 -19.02 -10.31
C SER A 527 -20.88 -20.30 -10.52
N GLN A 528 -20.66 -21.01 -11.63
CA GLN A 528 -21.27 -22.30 -11.92
C GLN A 528 -20.44 -23.49 -11.39
N GLY A 529 -19.38 -23.25 -10.61
CA GLY A 529 -18.49 -24.28 -10.10
C GLY A 529 -17.51 -24.84 -11.14
N LEU A 530 -17.46 -24.27 -12.34
CA LEU A 530 -16.55 -24.67 -13.41
C LEU A 530 -15.19 -24.01 -13.21
N GLN A 531 -14.40 -24.52 -12.29
CA GLN A 531 -13.01 -24.08 -12.06
C GLN A 531 -12.05 -24.92 -12.90
N GLN A 532 -11.75 -24.48 -14.12
CA GLN A 532 -10.60 -24.99 -14.85
C GLN A 532 -9.38 -24.11 -14.51
N ILE A 533 -8.34 -24.73 -13.98
CA ILE A 533 -7.00 -24.20 -13.65
C ILE A 533 -7.02 -22.71 -13.26
N ASN A 534 -7.21 -22.46 -11.99
CA ASN A 534 -6.99 -21.13 -11.44
C ASN A 534 -5.49 -20.92 -11.18
N LEU A 535 -4.80 -20.19 -12.07
CA LEU A 535 -3.37 -19.87 -11.90
C LEU A 535 -3.09 -19.13 -10.57
N GLN A 536 -4.08 -18.46 -9.98
CA GLN A 536 -3.96 -17.83 -8.66
C GLN A 536 -3.94 -18.85 -7.52
N ALA A 537 -4.47 -20.06 -7.75
CA ALA A 537 -4.45 -21.17 -6.80
C ALA A 537 -3.32 -22.17 -7.09
N PHE A 538 -2.51 -21.90 -8.11
CA PHE A 538 -1.36 -22.75 -8.42
C PHE A 538 -0.31 -22.57 -7.32
N ARG A 539 -0.36 -23.43 -6.32
CA ARG A 539 0.74 -23.63 -5.39
C ARG A 539 1.74 -24.53 -6.09
N LEU A 540 3.00 -24.13 -6.12
CA LEU A 540 4.09 -25.07 -6.35
C LEU A 540 3.99 -26.09 -5.21
N GLU A 541 3.34 -27.24 -5.46
CA GLU A 541 3.43 -28.36 -4.55
C GLU A 541 4.91 -28.71 -4.45
N GLU A 542 5.42 -28.75 -3.22
CA GLU A 542 6.76 -29.23 -2.95
C GLU A 542 6.85 -30.64 -3.51
N SER A 543 7.69 -30.84 -4.53
CA SER A 543 8.07 -32.18 -4.94
C SER A 543 8.77 -32.83 -3.74
N PRO A 544 8.40 -34.07 -3.39
CA PRO A 544 8.92 -34.78 -2.23
C PRO A 544 10.45 -34.89 -2.23
#